data_02ff2edf3320cf36b5f4e01aea4ee19d
#
_entry.id   02ff2edf3320cf36b5f4e01aea4ee19d
#
_cell.length_a   1.000
_cell.length_b   1.000
_cell.length_c   1.000
_cell.angle_alpha   90.00
_cell.angle_beta   90.00
_cell.angle_gamma   90.00
#
_symmetry.space_group_name_H-M   'P 1'
#
loop_
_entity.id
_entity.type
_entity.pdbx_description
1 polymer ?
#
loop_
_entity_poly.entity_id
_entity_poly.type
_entity_poly.pdbx_seq_one_letter_code
_entity_poly.pdbx_strand_id
1 'polypeptide(L)'
;MAGYSVEIKETSRELTAKQRIALKDTSDAIKLDTACDENGVIIDPIDFAVLAIHNEKTDNVDYENYVVIDKNGDKYVTGSQSFWSSFMNIYDEMKGEEEEWAIKVYKLDSKNYKGKKFLTCSII
;
A
#
# COMPACT_ATOMS: atom_id res chain seq x y z
N MET A 1 -20.61 5.53 12.66
CA MET A 1 -21.55 4.60 12.03
C MET A 1 -21.17 3.17 12.38
N ALA A 2 -22.11 2.42 12.90
CA ALA A 2 -21.89 1.00 13.19
C ALA A 2 -21.64 0.26 11.88
N GLY A 3 -20.71 -0.67 11.83
CA GLY A 3 -20.44 -1.50 10.69
C GLY A 3 -19.24 -1.09 9.82
N TYR A 4 -18.67 0.09 10.05
CA TYR A 4 -17.47 0.50 9.31
C TYR A 4 -16.59 1.38 10.18
N SER A 5 -15.31 1.01 10.26
CA SER A 5 -14.31 1.84 10.94
C SER A 5 -12.95 1.61 10.32
N VAL A 6 -12.09 2.62 10.41
CA VAL A 6 -10.71 2.58 9.93
C VAL A 6 -9.79 3.07 11.03
N GLU A 7 -8.80 2.27 11.36
CA GLU A 7 -7.78 2.63 12.34
C GLU A 7 -6.39 2.54 11.71
N ILE A 8 -5.49 3.43 12.09
CA ILE A 8 -4.11 3.35 11.63
C ILE A 8 -3.35 2.41 12.56
N LYS A 9 -2.86 1.31 12.00
CA LYS A 9 -2.12 0.29 12.74
C LYS A 9 -0.64 0.60 12.81
N GLU A 10 -0.08 1.14 11.72
CA GLU A 10 1.35 1.42 11.62
C GLU A 10 1.58 2.53 10.60
N THR A 11 2.59 3.37 10.84
CA THR A 11 3.03 4.40 9.89
C THR A 11 4.54 4.44 9.84
N SER A 12 5.09 4.99 8.76
CA SER A 12 6.53 5.16 8.59
C SER A 12 7.12 6.19 9.55
N ARG A 13 6.30 7.14 10.01
CA ARG A 13 6.72 8.18 10.94
C ARG A 13 5.54 8.66 11.76
N GLU A 14 5.83 9.40 12.82
CA GLU A 14 4.77 9.99 13.62
C GLU A 14 4.03 11.06 12.81
N LEU A 15 2.71 11.05 12.88
CA LEU A 15 1.83 11.93 12.12
C LEU A 15 1.04 12.86 13.04
N THR A 16 0.73 14.05 12.54
CA THR A 16 -0.21 14.96 13.21
C THR A 16 -1.63 14.39 13.10
N ALA A 17 -2.54 14.90 13.92
CA ALA A 17 -3.94 14.49 13.86
C ALA A 17 -4.54 14.74 12.48
N LYS A 18 -4.23 15.88 11.88
CA LYS A 18 -4.72 16.24 10.55
C LYS A 18 -4.21 15.26 9.49
N GLN A 19 -2.93 14.87 9.58
CA GLN A 19 -2.33 13.90 8.67
C GLN A 19 -2.98 12.52 8.82
N ARG A 20 -3.26 12.10 10.06
CA ARG A 20 -3.93 10.82 10.33
C ARG A 20 -5.34 10.81 9.72
N ILE A 21 -6.08 11.90 9.86
CA ILE A 21 -7.43 12.00 9.27
C ILE A 21 -7.36 11.88 7.75
N ALA A 22 -6.43 12.61 7.13
CA ALA A 22 -6.25 12.58 5.68
C ALA A 22 -5.85 11.17 5.19
N LEU A 23 -5.02 10.48 5.98
CA LEU A 23 -4.54 9.15 5.61
C LEU A 23 -5.65 8.10 5.68
N LYS A 24 -6.57 8.23 6.64
CA LYS A 24 -7.72 7.32 6.75
C LYS A 24 -8.71 7.49 5.60
N ASP A 25 -8.71 8.64 4.96
CA ASP A 25 -9.60 8.91 3.83
C ASP A 25 -8.94 8.42 2.55
N THR A 26 -9.35 7.26 2.08
CA THR A 26 -8.84 6.65 0.86
C THR A 26 -9.75 6.88 -0.34
N SER A 27 -10.75 7.76 -0.21
CA SER A 27 -11.70 8.02 -1.30
C SER A 27 -11.04 8.59 -2.54
N ASP A 28 -9.97 9.36 -2.38
CA ASP A 28 -9.20 9.95 -3.47
C ASP A 28 -7.91 9.19 -3.77
N ALA A 29 -7.68 8.06 -3.10
CA ALA A 29 -6.46 7.27 -3.30
C ALA A 29 -6.50 6.52 -4.63
N ILE A 30 -5.33 6.37 -5.22
CA ILE A 30 -5.16 5.60 -6.44
C ILE A 30 -5.07 4.12 -6.06
N LYS A 31 -5.95 3.31 -6.63
CA LYS A 31 -5.91 1.86 -6.39
C LYS A 31 -4.72 1.29 -7.13
N LEU A 32 -3.76 0.77 -6.39
CA LEU A 32 -2.52 0.28 -6.96
C LEU A 32 -2.76 -0.90 -7.93
N ASP A 33 -3.70 -1.76 -7.59
CA ASP A 33 -4.06 -2.89 -8.45
C ASP A 33 -4.57 -2.44 -9.83
N THR A 34 -5.25 -1.30 -9.88
CA THR A 34 -5.78 -0.73 -11.11
C THR A 34 -4.71 0.08 -11.86
N ALA A 35 -3.88 0.83 -11.12
CA ALA A 35 -2.83 1.65 -11.72
C ALA A 35 -1.72 0.79 -12.34
N CYS A 36 -1.50 -0.40 -11.78
CA CYS A 36 -0.47 -1.32 -12.24
C CYS A 36 -0.95 -2.10 -13.45
N ASP A 37 -0.62 -1.61 -14.64
CA ASP A 37 -0.93 -2.29 -15.91
C ASP A 37 0.22 -3.24 -16.28
N GLU A 38 0.24 -3.71 -17.52
CA GLU A 38 1.26 -4.64 -18.01
C GLU A 38 2.67 -4.04 -17.99
N ASN A 39 2.78 -2.72 -17.98
CA ASN A 39 4.07 -2.00 -17.93
C ASN A 39 4.54 -1.73 -16.50
N GLY A 40 3.67 -1.97 -15.52
CA GLY A 40 3.96 -1.70 -14.14
C GLY A 40 3.85 -0.22 -13.77
N VAL A 41 4.18 0.11 -12.53
CA VAL A 41 4.14 1.48 -12.02
C VAL A 41 5.41 1.74 -11.22
N ILE A 42 6.02 2.90 -11.44
CA ILE A 42 7.19 3.32 -10.68
C ILE A 42 6.75 4.30 -9.61
N ILE A 43 7.14 4.03 -8.37
CA ILE A 43 6.79 4.85 -7.20
C ILE A 43 8.07 5.24 -6.48
N ASP A 44 8.19 6.51 -6.11
CA ASP A 44 9.23 7.00 -5.21
C ASP A 44 8.61 7.17 -3.82
N PRO A 45 8.61 6.13 -2.97
CA PRO A 45 7.86 6.19 -1.72
C PRO A 45 8.56 7.08 -0.69
N ILE A 46 7.75 7.92 -0.04
CA ILE A 46 8.27 8.76 1.06
C ILE A 46 7.64 8.38 2.40
N ASP A 47 6.40 7.90 2.39
CA ASP A 47 5.70 7.48 3.60
C ASP A 47 4.82 6.28 3.31
N PHE A 48 4.50 5.53 4.37
CA PHE A 48 3.54 4.43 4.28
C PHE A 48 2.66 4.38 5.52
N ALA A 49 1.56 3.66 5.39
CA ALA A 49 0.69 3.34 6.52
C ALA A 49 0.00 2.01 6.31
N VAL A 50 -0.30 1.34 7.42
CA VAL A 50 -1.15 0.15 7.44
C VAL A 50 -2.46 0.55 8.11
N LEU A 51 -3.57 0.34 7.40
CA LEU A 51 -4.91 0.64 7.91
C LEU A 51 -5.61 -0.65 8.27
N ALA A 52 -6.13 -0.73 9.49
CA ALA A 52 -6.99 -1.82 9.93
C ALA A 52 -8.43 -1.41 9.68
N ILE A 53 -9.13 -2.14 8.85
CA ILE A 53 -10.48 -1.82 8.42
C ILE A 53 -11.47 -2.85 8.95
N HIS A 54 -12.53 -2.34 9.55
CA HIS A 54 -13.69 -3.15 9.95
C HIS A 54 -14.85 -2.75 9.06
N ASN A 55 -15.37 -3.69 8.28
CA ASN A 55 -16.47 -3.42 7.35
C ASN A 55 -17.42 -4.61 7.32
N GLU A 56 -18.55 -4.46 7.98
CA GLU A 56 -19.55 -5.54 8.10
C GLU A 56 -20.28 -5.85 6.80
N LYS A 57 -20.07 -5.04 5.77
CA LYS A 57 -20.67 -5.26 4.45
C LYS A 57 -19.82 -6.16 3.54
N THR A 58 -18.60 -6.50 3.95
CA THR A 58 -17.71 -7.36 3.17
C THR A 58 -17.64 -8.76 3.79
N ASP A 59 -17.27 -9.75 2.97
CA ASP A 59 -17.14 -11.14 3.43
C ASP A 59 -16.08 -11.26 4.53
N ASN A 60 -14.96 -10.62 4.36
CA ASN A 60 -13.97 -10.46 5.42
C ASN A 60 -14.28 -9.16 6.15
N VAL A 61 -14.87 -9.28 7.33
CA VAL A 61 -15.29 -8.12 8.12
C VAL A 61 -14.08 -7.29 8.54
N ASP A 62 -13.00 -7.94 8.92
CA ASP A 62 -11.77 -7.29 9.33
C ASP A 62 -10.66 -7.59 8.34
N TYR A 63 -10.03 -6.53 7.82
CA TYR A 63 -8.93 -6.67 6.87
C TYR A 63 -8.01 -5.45 6.94
N GLU A 64 -6.88 -5.54 6.26
CA GLU A 64 -5.90 -4.45 6.22
C GLU A 64 -5.78 -3.90 4.82
N ASN A 65 -5.62 -2.58 4.72
CA ASN A 65 -5.22 -1.93 3.49
C ASN A 65 -3.88 -1.24 3.73
N TYR A 66 -3.07 -1.22 2.70
CA TYR A 66 -1.73 -0.65 2.74
C TYR A 66 -1.70 0.61 1.88
N VAL A 67 -1.11 1.67 2.42
CA VAL A 67 -1.04 2.96 1.76
C VAL A 67 0.42 3.35 1.59
N VAL A 68 0.79 3.77 0.38
CA VAL A 68 2.12 4.29 0.08
C VAL A 68 1.94 5.68 -0.51
N ILE A 69 2.68 6.65 0.02
CA ILE A 69 2.65 8.02 -0.47
C ILE A 69 3.93 8.28 -1.26
N ASP A 70 3.75 8.72 -2.50
CA ASP A 70 4.81 9.03 -3.43
C ASP A 70 5.31 10.45 -3.20
N LYS A 71 6.55 10.74 -3.61
CA LYS A 71 7.14 12.07 -3.47
C LYS A 71 6.35 13.18 -4.17
N ASN A 72 5.52 12.81 -5.14
CA ASN A 72 4.64 13.76 -5.82
C ASN A 72 3.34 14.03 -5.05
N GLY A 73 3.15 13.38 -3.91
CA GLY A 73 1.96 13.52 -3.11
C GLY A 73 0.85 12.54 -3.46
N ASP A 74 1.07 11.67 -4.42
CA ASP A 74 0.08 10.66 -4.80
C ASP A 74 -0.03 9.60 -3.70
N LYS A 75 -1.25 9.23 -3.40
CA LYS A 75 -1.56 8.23 -2.38
C LYS A 75 -2.05 6.96 -3.08
N TYR A 76 -1.30 5.87 -2.93
CA TYR A 76 -1.65 4.56 -3.50
C TYR A 76 -2.17 3.65 -2.39
N VAL A 77 -3.22 2.90 -2.69
CA VAL A 77 -3.82 1.97 -1.72
C VAL A 77 -3.97 0.59 -2.35
N THR A 78 -3.69 -0.46 -1.58
CA THR A 78 -3.87 -1.83 -2.02
C THR A 78 -4.11 -2.73 -0.81
N GLY A 79 -4.82 -3.84 -1.03
CA GLY A 79 -4.97 -4.90 -0.03
C GLY A 79 -4.00 -6.06 -0.24
N SER A 80 -3.07 -5.94 -1.18
CA SER A 80 -2.16 -7.03 -1.55
C SER A 80 -1.09 -7.26 -0.50
N GLN A 81 -1.14 -8.41 0.17
CA GLN A 81 -0.13 -8.81 1.15
C GLN A 81 1.20 -9.15 0.47
N SER A 82 1.15 -9.71 -0.73
CA SER A 82 2.38 -10.03 -1.48
C SER A 82 3.16 -8.77 -1.85
N PHE A 83 2.46 -7.72 -2.28
CA PHE A 83 3.09 -6.43 -2.50
C PHE A 83 3.68 -5.90 -1.20
N TRP A 84 2.89 -5.94 -0.13
CA TRP A 84 3.31 -5.35 1.15
C TRP A 84 4.55 -6.03 1.72
N SER A 85 4.63 -7.36 1.64
CA SER A 85 5.81 -8.11 2.10
C SER A 85 7.05 -7.69 1.31
N SER A 86 6.94 -7.57 -0.01
CA SER A 86 8.05 -7.15 -0.86
C SER A 86 8.46 -5.71 -0.55
N PHE A 87 7.48 -4.81 -0.39
CA PHE A 87 7.74 -3.42 -0.08
C PHE A 87 8.45 -3.26 1.26
N MET A 88 7.98 -3.95 2.30
CA MET A 88 8.58 -3.83 3.63
C MET A 88 9.99 -4.38 3.69
N ASN A 89 10.29 -5.44 2.94
CA ASN A 89 11.66 -5.94 2.82
C ASN A 89 12.59 -4.85 2.26
N ILE A 90 12.14 -4.17 1.22
CA ILE A 90 12.92 -3.09 0.60
C ILE A 90 13.05 -1.91 1.56
N TYR A 91 11.94 -1.50 2.14
CA TYR A 91 11.91 -0.35 3.05
C TYR A 91 12.81 -0.57 4.27
N ASP A 92 12.75 -1.76 4.88
CA ASP A 92 13.56 -2.07 6.07
C ASP A 92 15.06 -2.01 5.77
N GLU A 93 15.46 -2.40 4.56
CA GLU A 93 16.86 -2.31 4.15
C GLU A 93 17.28 -0.88 3.81
N MET A 94 16.39 -0.11 3.20
CA MET A 94 16.74 1.22 2.69
C MET A 94 16.51 2.36 3.67
N LYS A 95 15.70 2.15 4.71
CA LYS A 95 15.46 3.20 5.71
C LYS A 95 16.79 3.54 6.42
N GLY A 96 17.05 4.82 6.53
CA GLY A 96 18.30 5.30 7.11
C GLY A 96 19.45 5.40 6.13
N GLU A 97 19.28 4.91 4.89
CA GLU A 97 20.27 5.08 3.85
C GLU A 97 20.08 6.43 3.17
N GLU A 98 21.19 7.07 2.82
CA GLU A 98 21.16 8.37 2.13
C GLU A 98 20.91 8.23 0.63
N GLU A 99 21.13 7.03 0.09
CA GLU A 99 20.95 6.77 -1.34
C GLU A 99 19.47 6.88 -1.73
N GLU A 100 19.20 7.56 -2.83
CA GLU A 100 17.85 7.64 -3.38
C GLU A 100 17.46 6.31 -3.98
N TRP A 101 16.18 5.96 -3.83
CA TRP A 101 15.67 4.70 -4.35
C TRP A 101 14.20 4.83 -4.72
N ALA A 102 13.77 3.95 -5.59
CA ALA A 102 12.37 3.85 -6.01
C ALA A 102 12.02 2.38 -6.14
N ILE A 103 10.74 2.10 -6.33
CA ILE A 103 10.27 0.74 -6.58
C ILE A 103 9.51 0.69 -7.90
N LYS A 104 9.59 -0.46 -8.55
CA LYS A 104 8.71 -0.79 -9.67
C LYS A 104 7.70 -1.80 -9.18
N VAL A 105 6.42 -1.46 -9.28
CA VAL A 105 5.32 -2.34 -8.93
C VAL A 105 4.85 -3.05 -10.19
N TYR A 106 4.68 -4.35 -10.12
CA TYR A 106 4.27 -5.15 -11.28
C TYR A 106 3.50 -6.38 -10.82
N LYS A 107 2.92 -7.09 -11.76
CA LYS A 107 2.14 -8.30 -11.48
C LYS A 107 2.85 -9.51 -12.02
N LEU A 108 2.81 -10.61 -11.26
CA LEU A 108 3.33 -11.91 -11.66
C LEU A 108 2.21 -12.93 -11.68
N ASP A 109 2.35 -13.94 -12.53
CA ASP A 109 1.39 -15.04 -12.57
C ASP A 109 1.52 -15.88 -11.32
N SER A 110 0.38 -16.23 -10.74
CA SER A 110 0.34 -17.10 -9.57
C SER A 110 0.64 -18.54 -9.98
N LYS A 111 1.57 -19.17 -9.26
CA LYS A 111 1.91 -20.59 -9.51
C LYS A 111 0.79 -21.52 -9.06
N ASN A 112 0.01 -21.10 -8.07
CA ASN A 112 -1.02 -21.93 -7.46
C ASN A 112 -2.40 -21.75 -8.09
N TYR A 113 -2.62 -20.62 -8.78
CA TYR A 113 -3.93 -20.27 -9.33
C TYR A 113 -3.76 -19.83 -10.77
N LYS A 114 -4.04 -20.75 -11.67
CA LYS A 114 -3.92 -20.55 -13.12
C LYS A 114 -4.80 -19.37 -13.57
N GLY A 115 -4.22 -18.44 -14.31
CA GLY A 115 -4.93 -17.28 -14.82
C GLY A 115 -5.06 -16.12 -13.82
N LYS A 116 -4.56 -16.29 -12.60
CA LYS A 116 -4.55 -15.21 -11.60
C LYS A 116 -3.16 -14.60 -11.47
N LYS A 117 -3.13 -13.32 -11.13
CA LYS A 117 -1.89 -12.58 -10.95
C LYS A 117 -1.85 -12.00 -9.54
N PHE A 118 -0.65 -11.80 -9.03
CA PHE A 118 -0.46 -11.14 -7.74
C PHE A 118 0.49 -9.94 -7.91
N LEU A 119 0.28 -8.94 -7.06
CA LEU A 119 1.04 -7.70 -7.07
C LEU A 119 2.32 -7.86 -6.26
N THR A 120 3.42 -7.35 -6.78
CA THR A 120 4.71 -7.35 -6.09
C THR A 120 5.51 -6.12 -6.51
N CYS A 121 6.69 -5.93 -5.94
CA CYS A 121 7.56 -4.83 -6.33
C CYS A 121 9.02 -5.21 -6.18
N SER A 122 9.87 -4.48 -6.90
CA SER A 122 11.32 -4.60 -6.82
C SER A 122 11.94 -3.21 -6.73
N ILE A 123 13.11 -3.13 -6.11
CA ILE A 123 13.86 -1.88 -6.03
C ILE A 123 14.48 -1.56 -7.39
N ILE A 124 14.54 -0.29 -7.70
CA ILE A 124 15.22 0.18 -8.92
C ILE A 124 16.19 1.31 -8.60
#